data_c1ae71c135c27aee384f577fdc9d6df1
#
_entry.id   c1ae71c135c27aee384f577fdc9d6df1
#
_cell.length_a   1.000
_cell.length_b   1.000
_cell.length_c   1.000
_cell.angle_alpha   90.00
_cell.angle_beta   90.00
_cell.angle_gamma   90.00
#
_symmetry.space_group_name_H-M   'P 1'
#
loop_
_entity.id
_entity.type
_entity.pdbx_description
1 polymer ?
#
loop_
_entity_poly.entity_id
_entity_poly.type
_entity_poly.pdbx_seq_one_letter_code
_entity_poly.pdbx_strand_id
1 'polypeptide(L)'
;MKKVSTKSNFLFKTKADTLKQLVKLVKQSKIEKIYVFTIEEWQSLQTTILKYISNNFNKKIIVRSSAVGEDSATSSEAGSYESILNVNASSKREISNAINSVISSYKIKNNRNNQNQILIQSQTLNVVISGVVFTRTPDVGSPYFVINFEEGKLTTGVTKGSIGNTTKIFRKINHKLIPQKWANLIVSIKEIEKIVNSDKLDIEFGITKNNQVVIFQVRPLTS
;
A
#
# COMPACT_ATOMS: atom_id res chain seq x y z
N MET A 1 28.14 -26.92 -8.02
CA MET A 1 28.07 -25.64 -7.28
C MET A 1 26.68 -25.49 -6.70
N LYS A 2 26.52 -25.64 -5.38
CA LYS A 2 25.23 -25.42 -4.71
C LYS A 2 24.93 -23.91 -4.68
N LYS A 3 23.87 -23.47 -5.36
CA LYS A 3 23.32 -22.13 -5.17
C LYS A 3 22.88 -22.00 -3.72
N VAL A 4 23.62 -21.24 -2.93
CA VAL A 4 23.18 -20.80 -1.61
C VAL A 4 22.01 -19.86 -1.86
N SER A 5 20.80 -20.35 -1.64
CA SER A 5 19.60 -19.54 -1.57
C SER A 5 19.70 -18.69 -0.30
N THR A 6 20.13 -17.46 -0.42
CA THR A 6 19.95 -16.47 0.64
C THR A 6 18.45 -16.27 0.81
N LYS A 7 17.85 -16.98 1.79
CA LYS A 7 16.48 -16.69 2.24
C LYS A 7 16.46 -15.22 2.65
N SER A 8 15.77 -14.40 1.92
CA SER A 8 15.52 -13.02 2.32
C SER A 8 14.72 -13.08 3.61
N ASN A 9 15.26 -12.58 4.72
CA ASN A 9 14.54 -12.42 5.98
C ASN A 9 13.63 -11.19 5.88
N PHE A 10 12.69 -11.19 4.95
CA PHE A 10 11.70 -10.14 4.87
C PHE A 10 10.76 -10.25 6.07
N LEU A 11 10.63 -9.15 6.83
CA LEU A 11 9.74 -9.08 7.98
C LEU A 11 8.66 -8.05 7.69
N PHE A 12 7.41 -8.47 7.76
CA PHE A 12 6.30 -7.54 7.80
C PHE A 12 6.37 -6.70 9.07
N LYS A 13 6.19 -5.41 8.91
CA LYS A 13 6.19 -4.40 9.97
C LYS A 13 4.96 -3.50 9.78
N THR A 14 5.06 -2.26 10.19
CA THR A 14 4.03 -1.26 9.86
C THR A 14 3.89 -1.12 8.34
N LYS A 15 2.75 -0.61 7.88
CA LYS A 15 2.49 -0.28 6.46
C LYS A 15 3.68 0.46 5.81
N ALA A 16 4.16 1.51 6.47
CA ALA A 16 5.25 2.33 5.97
C ALA A 16 6.58 1.58 5.91
N ASP A 17 6.94 0.81 6.94
CA ASP A 17 8.21 0.11 6.98
C ASP A 17 8.24 -1.08 6.02
N THR A 18 7.09 -1.74 5.81
CA THR A 18 6.94 -2.77 4.77
C THR A 18 7.18 -2.17 3.39
N LEU A 19 6.56 -1.02 3.07
CA LEU A 19 6.80 -0.34 1.79
C LEU A 19 8.24 0.14 1.63
N LYS A 20 8.89 0.66 2.69
CA LYS A 20 10.32 1.04 2.67
C LYS A 20 11.24 -0.12 2.30
N GLN A 21 10.94 -1.33 2.75
CA GLN A 21 11.70 -2.52 2.37
C GLN A 21 11.44 -2.88 0.90
N LEU A 22 10.17 -2.92 0.49
CA LEU A 22 9.76 -3.34 -0.86
C LEU A 22 10.25 -2.40 -1.96
N VAL A 23 10.28 -1.08 -1.72
CA VAL A 23 10.69 -0.09 -2.75
C VAL A 23 12.09 -0.36 -3.32
N LYS A 24 12.97 -0.99 -2.56
CA LYS A 24 14.34 -1.34 -2.97
C LYS A 24 14.43 -2.68 -3.70
N LEU A 25 13.39 -3.50 -3.65
CA LEU A 25 13.42 -4.90 -4.06
C LEU A 25 12.55 -5.18 -5.29
N VAL A 26 11.42 -4.49 -5.43
CA VAL A 26 10.49 -4.69 -6.56
C VAL A 26 11.04 -4.09 -7.85
N LYS A 27 10.86 -4.83 -8.96
CA LYS A 27 11.28 -4.45 -10.30
C LYS A 27 10.13 -4.47 -11.31
N GLN A 28 9.09 -5.29 -11.05
CA GLN A 28 7.94 -5.47 -11.94
C GLN A 28 6.81 -4.50 -11.64
N SER A 29 6.87 -3.82 -10.51
CA SER A 29 5.91 -2.79 -10.10
C SER A 29 6.63 -1.56 -9.61
N LYS A 30 5.88 -0.47 -9.46
CA LYS A 30 6.34 0.77 -8.88
C LYS A 30 5.79 0.92 -7.47
N ILE A 31 6.59 1.42 -6.55
CA ILE A 31 6.14 2.03 -5.30
C ILE A 31 6.49 3.50 -5.41
N GLU A 32 5.50 4.38 -5.21
CA GLU A 32 5.72 5.82 -5.29
C GLU A 32 6.67 6.30 -4.19
N LYS A 33 7.28 7.47 -4.40
CA LYS A 33 8.15 8.09 -3.39
C LYS A 33 7.42 8.22 -2.07
N ILE A 34 8.07 7.80 -0.99
CA ILE A 34 7.54 7.84 0.38
C ILE A 34 8.49 8.60 1.31
N TYR A 35 7.89 9.21 2.33
CA TYR A 35 8.59 9.76 3.49
C TYR A 35 7.79 9.41 4.74
N VAL A 36 8.47 9.01 5.79
CA VAL A 36 7.86 8.45 7.01
C VAL A 36 8.49 9.09 8.21
N PHE A 37 7.66 9.48 9.17
CA PHE A 37 8.05 10.01 10.47
C PHE A 37 7.01 9.59 11.52
N THR A 38 7.38 9.65 12.80
CA THR A 38 6.49 9.33 13.92
C THR A 38 5.69 10.57 14.36
N ILE A 39 4.65 10.35 15.18
CA ILE A 39 3.92 11.46 15.82
C ILE A 39 4.88 12.28 16.69
N GLU A 40 5.80 11.64 17.40
CA GLU A 40 6.81 12.31 18.23
C GLU A 40 7.72 13.22 17.42
N GLU A 41 8.21 12.73 16.26
CA GLU A 41 9.00 13.55 15.32
C GLU A 41 8.19 14.72 14.75
N TRP A 42 6.91 14.51 14.44
CA TRP A 42 6.03 15.61 14.02
C TRP A 42 5.91 16.70 15.08
N GLN A 43 5.73 16.33 16.34
CA GLN A 43 5.62 17.28 17.43
C GLN A 43 6.89 18.09 17.65
N SER A 44 8.07 17.48 17.44
CA SER A 44 9.37 18.11 17.73
C SER A 44 9.96 18.83 16.51
N LEU A 45 9.72 18.33 15.28
CA LEU A 45 10.43 18.72 14.05
C LEU A 45 9.50 19.24 12.94
N GLN A 46 8.31 19.75 13.29
CA GLN A 46 7.27 20.13 12.33
C GLN A 46 7.80 20.99 11.16
N THR A 47 8.55 22.04 11.45
CA THR A 47 9.09 22.95 10.44
C THR A 47 10.04 22.24 9.47
N THR A 48 10.89 21.38 9.99
CA THR A 48 11.85 20.57 9.20
C THR A 48 11.13 19.59 8.29
N ILE A 49 10.13 18.89 8.83
CA ILE A 49 9.31 17.91 8.09
C ILE A 49 8.56 18.61 6.95
N LEU A 50 7.91 19.75 7.23
CA LEU A 50 7.20 20.54 6.22
C LEU A 50 8.14 21.02 5.12
N LYS A 51 9.32 21.53 5.48
CA LYS A 51 10.34 21.94 4.51
C LYS A 51 10.81 20.77 3.65
N TYR A 52 11.06 19.61 4.28
CA TYR A 52 11.44 18.40 3.55
C TYR A 52 10.37 17.99 2.54
N ILE A 53 9.10 17.93 2.96
CA ILE A 53 7.99 17.53 2.07
C ILE A 53 7.89 18.52 0.90
N SER A 54 7.85 19.81 1.17
CA SER A 54 7.72 20.84 0.11
C SER A 54 8.88 20.84 -0.89
N ASN A 55 10.09 20.47 -0.47
CA ASN A 55 11.26 20.43 -1.35
C ASN A 55 11.41 19.13 -2.12
N ASN A 56 10.86 18.04 -1.60
CA ASN A 56 11.11 16.70 -2.13
C ASN A 56 9.93 16.05 -2.81
N PHE A 57 8.72 16.59 -2.62
CA PHE A 57 7.51 16.07 -3.26
C PHE A 57 6.93 17.11 -4.20
N ASN A 58 6.51 16.66 -5.37
CA ASN A 58 5.91 17.49 -6.40
C ASN A 58 4.41 17.24 -6.50
N LYS A 59 3.63 18.30 -6.83
CA LYS A 59 2.20 18.21 -7.11
C LYS A 59 1.38 17.73 -5.91
N LYS A 60 0.76 16.56 -6.02
CA LYS A 60 -0.14 15.99 -5.01
C LYS A 60 0.49 14.84 -4.25
N ILE A 61 0.22 14.78 -2.97
CA ILE A 61 0.61 13.71 -2.07
C ILE A 61 -0.61 13.12 -1.37
N ILE A 62 -0.41 11.94 -0.81
CA ILE A 62 -1.33 11.27 0.09
C ILE A 62 -0.69 11.25 1.47
N VAL A 63 -1.46 11.62 2.50
CA VAL A 63 -1.06 11.49 3.90
C VAL A 63 -1.83 10.31 4.49
N ARG A 64 -1.13 9.26 4.93
CA ARG A 64 -1.73 8.00 5.37
C ARG A 64 -1.28 7.65 6.79
N SER A 65 -2.14 6.95 7.49
CA SER A 65 -1.78 6.26 8.73
C SER A 65 -0.83 5.09 8.48
N SER A 66 -0.02 4.78 9.50
CA SER A 66 0.80 3.57 9.58
C SER A 66 1.02 3.26 11.07
N ALA A 67 -0.03 2.73 11.70
CA ALA A 67 -0.01 2.46 13.14
C ALA A 67 0.90 1.27 13.48
N VAL A 68 1.49 1.32 14.65
CA VAL A 68 2.19 0.16 15.22
C VAL A 68 1.16 -0.92 15.52
N GLY A 69 1.31 -2.10 14.89
CA GLY A 69 0.41 -3.24 15.06
C GLY A 69 -0.80 -3.28 14.12
N GLU A 70 -1.04 -2.25 13.28
CA GLU A 70 -2.17 -2.21 12.30
C GLU A 70 -2.12 -3.36 11.28
N ASP A 71 -0.95 -3.70 10.78
CA ASP A 71 -0.73 -4.73 9.77
C ASP A 71 -0.09 -6.00 10.37
N SER A 72 -0.42 -6.33 11.63
CA SER A 72 0.08 -7.56 12.23
C SER A 72 -0.61 -8.81 11.66
N ALA A 73 0.06 -9.97 11.74
CA ALA A 73 -0.48 -11.24 11.25
C ALA A 73 -1.76 -11.70 11.97
N THR A 74 -2.17 -11.03 13.03
CA THR A 74 -3.30 -11.42 13.89
C THR A 74 -4.49 -10.45 13.86
N SER A 75 -4.35 -9.24 13.30
CA SER A 75 -5.44 -8.28 13.20
C SER A 75 -5.39 -7.53 11.86
N SER A 76 -6.47 -7.58 11.11
CA SER A 76 -6.67 -6.79 9.90
C SER A 76 -7.69 -5.68 10.20
N GLU A 77 -7.22 -4.53 10.64
CA GLU A 77 -8.02 -3.32 10.78
C GLU A 77 -8.04 -2.50 9.48
N ALA A 78 -8.36 -3.17 8.35
CA ALA A 78 -8.43 -2.53 7.06
C ALA A 78 -9.38 -1.33 7.06
N GLY A 79 -8.87 -0.15 6.70
CA GLY A 79 -9.67 1.08 6.62
C GLY A 79 -9.99 1.73 7.96
N SER A 80 -9.41 1.26 9.07
CA SER A 80 -9.68 1.80 10.41
C SER A 80 -9.18 3.21 10.63
N TYR A 81 -8.15 3.64 9.90
CA TYR A 81 -7.53 4.96 10.05
C TYR A 81 -7.59 5.75 8.74
N GLU A 82 -7.43 7.08 8.86
CA GLU A 82 -7.60 7.98 7.73
C GLU A 82 -6.45 7.96 6.71
N SER A 83 -6.83 8.22 5.46
CA SER A 83 -5.92 8.56 4.37
C SER A 83 -6.45 9.80 3.65
N ILE A 84 -5.67 10.88 3.65
CA ILE A 84 -6.04 12.15 3.04
C ILE A 84 -5.38 12.24 1.66
N LEU A 85 -6.21 12.24 0.64
CA LEU A 85 -5.81 12.31 -0.77
C LEU A 85 -5.72 13.76 -1.25
N ASN A 86 -5.05 13.98 -2.38
CA ASN A 86 -5.03 15.27 -3.11
C ASN A 86 -4.40 16.43 -2.35
N VAL A 87 -3.58 16.19 -1.32
CA VAL A 87 -2.90 17.24 -0.55
C VAL A 87 -1.83 17.89 -1.43
N ASN A 88 -1.82 19.22 -1.50
CA ASN A 88 -0.82 19.96 -2.27
C ASN A 88 0.52 19.97 -1.53
N ALA A 89 1.55 19.34 -2.11
CA ALA A 89 2.88 19.23 -1.52
C ALA A 89 3.58 20.60 -1.29
N SER A 90 3.16 21.66 -1.98
CA SER A 90 3.69 23.01 -1.81
C SER A 90 2.95 23.82 -0.73
N SER A 91 1.81 23.34 -0.24
CA SER A 91 0.98 24.05 0.76
C SER A 91 1.25 23.50 2.17
N LYS A 92 2.12 24.18 2.92
CA LYS A 92 2.42 23.80 4.31
C LYS A 92 1.14 23.68 5.16
N ARG A 93 0.14 24.54 4.91
CA ARG A 93 -1.16 24.50 5.63
C ARG A 93 -1.94 23.23 5.32
N GLU A 94 -2.06 22.84 4.03
CA GLU A 94 -2.76 21.62 3.65
C GLU A 94 -2.06 20.38 4.20
N ILE A 95 -0.71 20.34 4.14
CA ILE A 95 0.09 19.25 4.69
C ILE A 95 -0.16 19.13 6.20
N SER A 96 -0.05 20.24 6.95
CA SER A 96 -0.27 20.22 8.40
C SER A 96 -1.68 19.75 8.77
N ASN A 97 -2.71 20.26 8.07
CA ASN A 97 -4.09 19.86 8.31
C ASN A 97 -4.29 18.35 8.07
N ALA A 98 -3.76 17.84 6.95
CA ALA A 98 -3.85 16.42 6.64
C ALA A 98 -3.14 15.53 7.66
N ILE A 99 -1.95 15.91 8.11
CA ILE A 99 -1.20 15.20 9.15
C ILE A 99 -2.00 15.20 10.46
N ASN A 100 -2.53 16.35 10.87
CA ASN A 100 -3.31 16.47 12.11
C ASN A 100 -4.61 15.66 12.05
N SER A 101 -5.29 15.57 10.89
CA SER A 101 -6.44 14.69 10.68
C SER A 101 -6.07 13.22 10.90
N VAL A 102 -4.96 12.76 10.29
CA VAL A 102 -4.48 11.39 10.49
C VAL A 102 -4.14 11.12 11.96
N ILE A 103 -3.46 12.04 12.64
CA ILE A 103 -3.15 11.93 14.09
C ILE A 103 -4.43 11.86 14.92
N SER A 104 -5.45 12.66 14.56
CA SER A 104 -6.75 12.64 15.24
C SER A 104 -7.46 11.30 15.08
N SER A 105 -7.33 10.64 13.91
CA SER A 105 -7.92 9.32 13.70
C SER A 105 -7.34 8.24 14.62
N TYR A 106 -6.06 8.33 14.98
CA TYR A 106 -5.45 7.46 15.98
C TYR A 106 -6.08 7.66 17.37
N LYS A 107 -6.30 8.93 17.77
CA LYS A 107 -6.91 9.26 19.07
C LYS A 107 -8.34 8.73 19.19
N ILE A 108 -9.14 8.85 18.13
CA ILE A 108 -10.52 8.34 18.08
C ILE A 108 -10.55 6.82 18.32
N LYS A 109 -9.56 6.10 17.84
CA LYS A 109 -9.40 4.64 18.02
C LYS A 109 -8.69 4.27 19.33
N ASN A 110 -8.51 5.20 20.26
CA ASN A 110 -7.75 5.03 21.51
C ASN A 110 -6.29 4.57 21.33
N ASN A 111 -5.74 4.68 20.12
CA ASN A 111 -4.35 4.38 19.85
C ASN A 111 -3.49 5.64 20.01
N ARG A 112 -3.07 5.92 21.25
CA ARG A 112 -2.28 7.13 21.60
C ARG A 112 -0.77 6.91 21.60
N ASN A 113 -0.29 5.94 20.84
CA ASN A 113 1.13 5.66 20.76
C ASN A 113 1.85 6.71 19.90
N ASN A 114 2.77 7.47 20.50
CA ASN A 114 3.56 8.49 19.80
C ASN A 114 4.56 7.91 18.76
N GLN A 115 4.80 6.59 18.81
CA GLN A 115 5.58 5.86 17.79
C GLN A 115 4.75 5.48 16.56
N ASN A 116 3.44 5.74 16.56
CA ASN A 116 2.64 5.62 15.34
C ASN A 116 3.20 6.52 14.26
N GLN A 117 3.27 5.98 13.05
CA GLN A 117 3.91 6.63 11.92
C GLN A 117 2.88 7.37 11.05
N ILE A 118 3.34 8.43 10.44
CA ILE A 118 2.65 9.11 9.34
C ILE A 118 3.44 8.80 8.06
N LEU A 119 2.73 8.29 7.06
CA LEU A 119 3.27 7.99 5.74
C LEU A 119 2.85 9.07 4.75
N ILE A 120 3.81 9.83 4.25
CA ILE A 120 3.63 10.71 3.10
C ILE A 120 3.99 9.92 1.85
N GLN A 121 3.12 9.90 0.86
CA GLN A 121 3.34 9.19 -0.39
C GLN A 121 3.00 10.09 -1.58
N SER A 122 3.83 10.11 -2.62
CA SER A 122 3.46 10.78 -3.88
C SER A 122 2.18 10.16 -4.43
N GLN A 123 1.23 11.00 -4.85
CA GLN A 123 -0.02 10.49 -5.42
C GLN A 123 0.20 10.03 -6.86
N THR A 124 -0.15 8.78 -7.14
CA THR A 124 -0.09 8.23 -8.49
C THR A 124 -1.11 8.90 -9.38
N LEU A 125 -0.67 9.38 -10.53
CA LEU A 125 -1.55 10.00 -11.52
C LEU A 125 -2.01 8.98 -12.57
N ASN A 126 -3.15 9.27 -13.21
CA ASN A 126 -3.69 8.47 -14.32
C ASN A 126 -3.93 6.99 -13.98
N VAL A 127 -4.29 6.69 -12.75
CA VAL A 127 -4.79 5.38 -12.37
C VAL A 127 -6.13 5.15 -13.06
N VAL A 128 -6.26 4.03 -13.74
CA VAL A 128 -7.49 3.63 -14.47
C VAL A 128 -8.16 2.40 -13.86
N ILE A 129 -7.39 1.61 -13.12
CA ILE A 129 -7.89 0.49 -12.30
C ILE A 129 -7.22 0.61 -10.94
N SER A 130 -7.98 0.46 -9.87
CA SER A 130 -7.43 0.28 -8.52
C SER A 130 -8.19 -0.81 -7.79
N GLY A 131 -7.54 -1.42 -6.81
CA GLY A 131 -8.17 -2.49 -6.09
C GLY A 131 -7.28 -3.16 -5.06
N VAL A 132 -7.80 -4.29 -4.60
CA VAL A 132 -7.12 -5.19 -3.68
C VAL A 132 -7.03 -6.56 -4.32
N VAL A 133 -5.89 -7.21 -4.22
CA VAL A 133 -5.73 -8.60 -4.61
C VAL A 133 -5.34 -9.45 -3.40
N PHE A 134 -6.15 -10.45 -3.12
CA PHE A 134 -5.80 -11.53 -2.22
C PHE A 134 -5.10 -12.63 -3.01
N THR A 135 -3.93 -13.04 -2.58
CA THR A 135 -3.15 -14.05 -3.32
C THR A 135 -3.63 -15.48 -3.07
N ARG A 136 -4.54 -15.65 -2.13
CA ARG A 136 -5.36 -16.83 -1.85
C ARG A 136 -6.78 -16.41 -1.55
N THR A 137 -7.76 -17.32 -1.64
CA THR A 137 -9.11 -16.97 -1.19
C THR A 137 -9.10 -16.71 0.32
N PRO A 138 -9.70 -15.60 0.81
CA PRO A 138 -9.64 -15.22 2.24
C PRO A 138 -10.27 -16.25 3.19
N ASP A 139 -11.29 -16.97 2.72
CA ASP A 139 -12.09 -17.90 3.51
C ASP A 139 -11.36 -19.23 3.79
N VAL A 140 -10.92 -19.92 2.72
CA VAL A 140 -10.38 -21.29 2.81
C VAL A 140 -8.95 -21.41 2.25
N GLY A 141 -8.31 -20.32 1.85
CA GLY A 141 -6.96 -20.32 1.32
C GLY A 141 -6.78 -21.02 -0.03
N SER A 142 -7.86 -21.17 -0.81
CA SER A 142 -7.81 -21.83 -2.12
C SER A 142 -6.86 -21.13 -3.10
N PRO A 143 -6.27 -21.86 -4.08
CA PRO A 143 -5.21 -21.35 -4.94
C PRO A 143 -5.75 -20.46 -6.07
N TYR A 144 -6.37 -19.34 -5.71
CA TYR A 144 -6.83 -18.29 -6.62
C TYR A 144 -6.31 -16.93 -6.20
N PHE A 145 -5.88 -16.14 -7.16
CA PHE A 145 -5.83 -14.69 -7.00
C PHE A 145 -7.27 -14.16 -7.04
N VAL A 146 -7.70 -13.49 -5.99
CA VAL A 146 -9.01 -12.83 -5.92
C VAL A 146 -8.79 -11.34 -6.04
N ILE A 147 -9.19 -10.76 -7.17
CA ILE A 147 -8.96 -9.35 -7.49
C ILE A 147 -10.30 -8.61 -7.34
N ASN A 148 -10.40 -7.77 -6.34
CA ASN A 148 -11.51 -6.84 -6.16
C ASN A 148 -11.06 -5.48 -6.68
N PHE A 149 -11.78 -4.87 -7.63
CA PHE A 149 -11.29 -3.70 -8.35
C PHE A 149 -12.40 -2.78 -8.82
N GLU A 150 -12.04 -1.53 -9.05
CA GLU A 150 -12.83 -0.52 -9.73
C GLU A 150 -12.09 -0.01 -10.96
N GLU A 151 -12.85 0.30 -12.01
CA GLU A 151 -12.38 0.95 -13.23
C GLU A 151 -12.94 2.37 -13.33
N GLY A 152 -12.14 3.33 -13.81
CA GLY A 152 -12.56 4.69 -14.04
C GLY A 152 -11.68 5.75 -13.42
N LYS A 153 -12.12 7.02 -13.51
CA LYS A 153 -11.35 8.17 -13.03
C LYS A 153 -11.41 8.37 -11.50
N LEU A 154 -12.39 7.79 -10.83
CA LEU A 154 -12.62 7.89 -9.39
C LEU A 154 -12.41 6.52 -8.74
N THR A 155 -11.15 6.11 -8.62
CA THR A 155 -10.76 4.83 -8.05
C THR A 155 -10.57 4.90 -6.52
N THR A 156 -11.48 5.58 -5.82
CA THR A 156 -11.41 5.75 -4.36
C THR A 156 -12.33 4.82 -3.57
N GLY A 157 -13.17 4.05 -4.25
CA GLY A 157 -14.25 3.28 -3.63
C GLY A 157 -13.82 1.94 -3.04
N VAL A 158 -12.82 1.25 -3.64
CA VAL A 158 -12.41 -0.10 -3.19
C VAL A 158 -11.85 -0.08 -1.76
N THR A 159 -11.15 1.00 -1.39
CA THR A 159 -10.65 1.19 -0.02
C THR A 159 -11.76 1.54 0.98
N LYS A 160 -12.96 1.89 0.50
CA LYS A 160 -14.14 2.21 1.33
C LYS A 160 -15.18 1.09 1.39
N GLY A 161 -14.87 -0.11 0.83
CA GLY A 161 -15.79 -1.26 0.88
C GLY A 161 -17.03 -1.13 -0.01
N SER A 162 -17.01 -0.24 -1.02
CA SER A 162 -18.08 -0.17 -2.03
C SER A 162 -18.05 -1.39 -2.95
N ILE A 163 -19.19 -1.74 -3.53
CA ILE A 163 -19.36 -2.90 -4.41
C ILE A 163 -18.56 -2.65 -5.70
N GLY A 164 -17.40 -3.26 -5.77
CA GLY A 164 -16.55 -3.28 -6.96
C GLY A 164 -16.72 -4.58 -7.76
N ASN A 165 -16.03 -4.67 -8.88
CA ASN A 165 -15.93 -5.90 -9.66
C ASN A 165 -15.01 -6.90 -8.97
N THR A 166 -15.30 -8.20 -9.10
CA THR A 166 -14.43 -9.28 -8.62
C THR A 166 -14.05 -10.19 -9.77
N THR A 167 -12.76 -10.51 -9.84
CA THR A 167 -12.23 -11.54 -10.76
C THR A 167 -11.40 -12.53 -9.99
N LYS A 168 -11.56 -13.83 -10.29
CA LYS A 168 -10.74 -14.91 -9.73
C LYS A 168 -9.87 -15.52 -10.82
N ILE A 169 -8.57 -15.63 -10.59
CA ILE A 169 -7.61 -16.22 -11.51
C ILE A 169 -6.92 -17.39 -10.80
N PHE A 170 -7.05 -18.60 -11.39
CA PHE A 170 -6.40 -19.79 -10.84
C PHE A 170 -4.87 -19.63 -10.86
N ARG A 171 -4.20 -19.87 -9.73
CA ARG A 171 -2.76 -19.60 -9.58
C ARG A 171 -1.86 -20.42 -10.50
N LYS A 172 -2.29 -21.64 -10.88
CA LYS A 172 -1.56 -22.53 -11.78
C LYS A 172 -2.00 -22.43 -13.24
N ILE A 173 -2.84 -21.45 -13.59
CA ILE A 173 -3.25 -21.23 -14.99
C ILE A 173 -2.02 -21.00 -15.87
N ASN A 174 -2.07 -21.49 -17.11
CA ASN A 174 -1.05 -21.17 -18.10
C ASN A 174 -1.00 -19.65 -18.29
N HIS A 175 0.19 -19.07 -18.22
CA HIS A 175 0.42 -17.63 -18.32
C HIS A 175 -0.22 -17.01 -19.59
N LYS A 176 -0.25 -17.74 -20.71
CA LYS A 176 -0.88 -17.30 -21.96
C LYS A 176 -2.40 -17.14 -21.88
N LEU A 177 -3.03 -17.76 -20.89
CA LEU A 177 -4.49 -17.70 -20.65
C LEU A 177 -4.88 -16.62 -19.62
N ILE A 178 -3.91 -15.92 -19.01
CA ILE A 178 -4.19 -14.80 -18.15
C ILE A 178 -4.72 -13.64 -19.00
N PRO A 179 -5.89 -13.06 -18.69
CA PRO A 179 -6.39 -11.90 -19.42
C PRO A 179 -5.34 -10.78 -19.45
N GLN A 180 -5.10 -10.20 -20.61
CA GLN A 180 -4.06 -9.18 -20.86
C GLN A 180 -4.08 -8.05 -19.83
N LYS A 181 -5.27 -7.63 -19.41
CA LYS A 181 -5.52 -6.61 -18.39
C LYS A 181 -4.84 -6.93 -17.04
N TRP A 182 -4.69 -8.23 -16.69
CA TRP A 182 -4.14 -8.69 -15.41
C TRP A 182 -2.71 -9.22 -15.50
N ALA A 183 -2.16 -9.37 -16.70
CA ALA A 183 -0.86 -10.03 -16.90
C ALA A 183 0.25 -9.36 -16.09
N ASN A 184 0.40 -8.03 -16.20
CA ASN A 184 1.43 -7.29 -15.45
C ASN A 184 1.18 -7.31 -13.94
N LEU A 185 -0.07 -7.25 -13.50
CA LEU A 185 -0.42 -7.35 -12.08
C LEU A 185 0.01 -8.70 -11.50
N ILE A 186 -0.32 -9.80 -12.18
CA ILE A 186 0.05 -11.15 -11.72
C ILE A 186 1.57 -11.35 -11.69
N VAL A 187 2.31 -10.79 -12.65
CA VAL A 187 3.78 -10.82 -12.65
C VAL A 187 4.34 -10.07 -11.44
N SER A 188 3.81 -8.86 -11.16
CA SER A 188 4.20 -8.04 -10.02
C SER A 188 3.91 -8.74 -8.68
N ILE A 189 2.73 -9.34 -8.55
CA ILE A 189 2.34 -10.08 -7.34
C ILE A 189 3.26 -11.27 -7.10
N LYS A 190 3.54 -12.08 -8.14
CA LYS A 190 4.45 -13.24 -8.03
C LYS A 190 5.88 -12.82 -7.67
N GLU A 191 6.34 -11.65 -8.09
CA GLU A 191 7.60 -11.08 -7.63
C GLU A 191 7.57 -10.78 -6.13
N ILE A 192 6.52 -10.09 -5.66
CA ILE A 192 6.35 -9.74 -4.25
C ILE A 192 6.29 -11.00 -3.39
N GLU A 193 5.50 -12.01 -3.78
CA GLU A 193 5.44 -13.31 -3.09
C GLU A 193 6.82 -13.94 -2.88
N LYS A 194 7.69 -13.88 -3.91
CA LYS A 194 9.06 -14.38 -3.82
C LYS A 194 9.91 -13.55 -2.87
N ILE A 195 9.78 -12.22 -2.91
CA ILE A 195 10.53 -11.30 -2.05
C ILE A 195 10.19 -11.54 -0.58
N VAL A 196 8.89 -11.64 -0.27
CA VAL A 196 8.41 -11.79 1.11
C VAL A 196 8.35 -13.25 1.58
N ASN A 197 8.62 -14.20 0.69
CA ASN A 197 8.54 -15.65 0.91
C ASN A 197 7.17 -16.11 1.47
N SER A 198 6.09 -15.55 0.94
CA SER A 198 4.71 -15.89 1.29
C SER A 198 3.79 -15.77 0.09
N ASP A 199 2.83 -16.68 -0.02
CA ASP A 199 1.75 -16.65 -1.02
C ASP A 199 0.36 -16.37 -0.40
N LYS A 200 0.35 -15.89 0.85
CA LYS A 200 -0.84 -15.45 1.57
C LYS A 200 -0.75 -13.95 1.84
N LEU A 201 -1.09 -13.15 0.85
CA LEU A 201 -0.95 -11.70 0.87
C LEU A 201 -2.26 -11.01 0.52
N ASP A 202 -2.44 -9.83 1.11
CA ASP A 202 -3.40 -8.81 0.78
C ASP A 202 -2.61 -7.61 0.23
N ILE A 203 -2.86 -7.24 -1.03
CA ILE A 203 -2.07 -6.24 -1.76
C ILE A 203 -3.00 -5.19 -2.35
N GLU A 204 -2.84 -3.92 -1.93
CA GLU A 204 -3.48 -2.78 -2.57
C GLU A 204 -2.66 -2.35 -3.79
N PHE A 205 -3.33 -2.16 -4.92
CA PHE A 205 -2.68 -1.83 -6.17
C PHE A 205 -3.43 -0.78 -7.00
N GLY A 206 -2.71 -0.19 -7.93
CA GLY A 206 -3.26 0.60 -9.03
C GLY A 206 -2.63 0.20 -10.36
N ILE A 207 -3.38 0.33 -11.43
CA ILE A 207 -2.88 0.21 -12.81
C ILE A 207 -3.09 1.55 -13.50
N THR A 208 -2.03 2.12 -14.05
CA THR A 208 -2.08 3.39 -14.76
C THR A 208 -2.50 3.18 -16.23
N LYS A 209 -2.83 4.28 -16.92
CA LYS A 209 -3.12 4.26 -18.37
C LYS A 209 -2.02 3.61 -19.21
N ASN A 210 -0.76 3.69 -18.76
CA ASN A 210 0.39 3.09 -19.44
C ASN A 210 0.63 1.64 -18.99
N ASN A 211 -0.37 1.01 -18.40
CA ASN A 211 -0.33 -0.37 -17.91
C ASN A 211 0.78 -0.64 -16.86
N GLN A 212 1.26 0.41 -16.17
CA GLN A 212 2.20 0.29 -15.07
C GLN A 212 1.45 -0.08 -13.79
N VAL A 213 1.90 -1.14 -13.13
CA VAL A 213 1.40 -1.55 -11.82
C VAL A 213 2.08 -0.72 -10.74
N VAL A 214 1.27 -0.16 -9.84
CA VAL A 214 1.71 0.58 -8.66
C VAL A 214 1.19 -0.13 -7.41
N ILE A 215 2.06 -0.37 -6.45
CA ILE A 215 1.71 -1.01 -5.18
C ILE A 215 1.53 0.06 -4.12
N PHE A 216 0.39 0.03 -3.43
CA PHE A 216 0.03 0.98 -2.38
C PHE A 216 0.20 0.40 -0.98
N GLN A 217 0.02 -0.91 -0.82
CA GLN A 217 0.19 -1.63 0.44
C GLN A 217 0.42 -3.12 0.19
N VAL A 218 1.17 -3.77 1.04
CA VAL A 218 1.33 -5.24 1.10
C VAL A 218 1.30 -5.66 2.55
N ARG A 219 0.44 -6.63 2.87
CA ARG A 219 0.33 -7.20 4.22
C ARG A 219 0.04 -8.70 4.16
N PRO A 220 0.27 -9.44 5.24
CA PRO A 220 -0.20 -10.82 5.35
C PRO A 220 -1.72 -10.89 5.20
N LEU A 221 -2.20 -11.92 4.52
CA LEU A 221 -3.62 -12.24 4.49
C LEU A 221 -3.96 -12.95 5.80
N THR A 222 -4.79 -12.31 6.62
CA THR A 222 -5.36 -12.91 7.82
C THR A 222 -6.62 -13.68 7.44
N SER A 223 -6.66 -14.96 7.76
CA SER A 223 -7.83 -15.85 7.61
C SER A 223 -8.63 -15.85 8.89
#